data_4e143fbbdb192f4b3dd747c411560307
#
_entry.id   4e143fbbdb192f4b3dd747c411560307
#
_cell.length_a   1.000
_cell.length_b   1.000
_cell.length_c   1.000
_cell.angle_alpha   90.00
_cell.angle_beta   90.00
_cell.angle_gamma   90.00
#
_symmetry.space_group_name_H-M   'P 1'
#
loop_
_entity.id
_entity.type
_entity.pdbx_description
1 polymer ?
#
loop_
_entity_poly.entity_id
_entity_poly.type
_entity_poly.pdbx_seq_one_letter_code
_entity_poly.pdbx_strand_id
1 'polypeptide(L)' 'MTTIHSYTGDQRILDNSHRDLRRARAAATNIVPTSTGAAKAVALVYPEMKGKLTGIAMRVPTPNVSAVDFVFESSK' A
#
# COMPACT_ATOMS: atom_id res chain seq x y z
N MET A 1 -5.94 0.22 7.84
CA MET A 1 -4.96 1.24 7.40
C MET A 1 -4.93 1.26 5.87
N THR A 2 -5.08 2.43 5.29
CA THR A 2 -4.93 2.62 3.85
C THR A 2 -3.79 3.59 3.60
N THR A 3 -2.80 3.18 2.81
CA THR A 3 -1.71 4.05 2.41
C THR A 3 -1.97 4.55 0.99
N ILE A 4 -2.03 5.85 0.82
CA ILE A 4 -2.06 6.49 -0.48
C ILE A 4 -0.60 6.81 -0.81
N HIS A 5 -0.03 6.09 -1.76
CA HIS A 5 1.42 6.05 -1.94
C HIS A 5 1.82 6.38 -3.38
N SER A 6 2.98 7.02 -3.52
CA SER A 6 3.60 7.23 -4.81
C SER A 6 3.86 5.87 -5.52
N TYR A 7 3.95 5.89 -6.83
CA TYR A 7 4.40 4.73 -7.58
C TYR A 7 5.90 4.49 -7.36
N THR A 8 6.32 3.25 -7.50
CA THR A 8 7.71 2.84 -7.28
C THR A 8 8.16 1.90 -8.39
N GLY A 9 9.44 1.55 -8.39
CA GLY A 9 10.02 0.62 -9.35
C GLY A 9 9.42 -0.79 -9.34
N ASP A 10 8.67 -1.15 -8.30
CA ASP A 10 7.92 -2.41 -8.26
C ASP A 10 6.74 -2.44 -9.24
N GLN A 11 6.23 -1.28 -9.64
CA GLN A 11 5.19 -1.14 -10.64
C GLN A 11 5.80 -1.02 -12.04
N ARG A 12 4.97 -1.17 -13.08
CA ARG A 12 5.39 -0.95 -14.46
C ARG A 12 5.13 0.51 -14.85
N ILE A 13 6.07 1.11 -15.52
CA ILE A 13 5.93 2.48 -16.04
C ILE A 13 4.84 2.52 -17.11
N LEU A 14 4.88 1.55 -18.02
CA LEU A 14 3.82 1.29 -18.98
C LEU A 14 3.18 -0.06 -18.67
N ASP A 15 1.98 -0.30 -19.18
CA ASP A 15 1.34 -1.61 -19.06
C ASP A 15 2.32 -2.70 -19.55
N ASN A 16 2.60 -3.67 -18.69
CA ASN A 16 3.57 -4.73 -18.99
C ASN A 16 3.34 -5.93 -18.06
N SER A 17 4.07 -7.01 -18.28
CA SER A 17 3.96 -8.20 -17.44
C SER A 17 4.38 -7.93 -15.99
N HIS A 18 3.61 -8.48 -15.07
CA HIS A 18 3.91 -8.47 -13.65
C HIS A 18 3.19 -9.63 -12.99
N ARG A 19 3.79 -10.20 -11.96
CA ARG A 19 3.19 -11.29 -11.17
C ARG A 19 1.85 -10.85 -10.57
N ASP A 20 1.78 -9.63 -10.05
CA ASP A 20 0.54 -8.99 -9.61
C ASP A 20 -0.04 -8.20 -10.79
N LEU A 21 -1.18 -8.62 -11.31
CA LEU A 21 -1.81 -7.98 -12.48
C LEU A 21 -2.17 -6.52 -12.25
N ARG A 22 -2.44 -6.14 -11.00
CA ARG A 22 -2.73 -4.74 -10.67
C ARG A 22 -1.50 -3.87 -10.86
N ARG A 23 -0.32 -4.38 -10.45
CA ARG A 23 0.96 -3.69 -10.63
C ARG A 23 1.48 -3.71 -12.07
N ALA A 24 0.84 -4.47 -12.94
CA ALA A 24 1.16 -4.50 -14.37
C ALA A 24 0.67 -3.26 -15.11
N ARG A 25 -0.23 -2.48 -14.52
CA ARG A 25 -0.77 -1.26 -15.13
C ARG A 25 0.22 -0.11 -15.04
N ALA A 26 0.16 0.79 -16.02
CA ALA A 26 1.04 1.95 -16.12
C ALA A 26 0.98 2.81 -14.85
N ALA A 27 2.11 2.96 -14.18
CA ALA A 27 2.20 3.50 -12.84
C ALA A 27 1.82 4.99 -12.77
N ALA A 28 2.23 5.77 -13.76
CA ALA A 28 2.08 7.23 -13.72
C ALA A 28 0.70 7.72 -14.19
N THR A 29 -0.20 6.81 -14.57
CA THR A 29 -1.51 7.16 -15.14
C THR A 29 -2.68 6.43 -14.47
N ASN A 30 -2.42 5.58 -13.51
CA ASN A 30 -3.45 4.76 -12.87
C ASN A 30 -3.38 4.86 -11.35
N ILE A 31 -4.53 4.69 -10.69
CA ILE A 31 -4.60 4.38 -9.27
C ILE A 31 -4.60 2.85 -9.18
N VAL A 32 -3.60 2.29 -8.51
CA VAL A 32 -3.38 0.85 -8.46
C VAL A 32 -3.49 0.34 -7.03
N PRO A 33 -4.55 -0.39 -6.68
CA PRO A 33 -4.62 -1.03 -5.36
C PRO A 33 -3.64 -2.20 -5.30
N THR A 34 -2.85 -2.24 -4.23
CA THR A 34 -1.86 -3.29 -4.00
C THR A 34 -1.88 -3.78 -2.57
N SER A 35 -1.35 -4.96 -2.35
CA SER A 35 -1.00 -5.41 -1.00
C SER A 35 0.14 -4.57 -0.44
N THR A 36 0.26 -4.54 0.88
CA THR A 36 1.39 -3.90 1.55
C THR A 36 1.78 -4.72 2.78
N GLY A 37 3.08 -4.76 3.06
CA GLY A 37 3.62 -5.33 4.28
C GLY A 37 3.61 -4.40 5.48
N ALA A 38 3.18 -3.15 5.32
CA ALA A 38 3.29 -2.14 6.37
C ALA A 38 2.53 -2.53 7.64
N ALA A 39 1.32 -3.08 7.51
CA ALA A 39 0.54 -3.53 8.67
C ALA A 39 1.21 -4.68 9.42
N LYS A 40 1.87 -5.59 8.71
CA LYS A 40 2.64 -6.67 9.32
C LYS A 40 3.92 -6.15 9.99
N ALA A 41 4.55 -5.14 9.41
CA ALA A 41 5.73 -4.52 9.98
C ALA A 41 5.44 -3.87 11.33
N VAL A 42 4.25 -3.32 11.54
CA VAL A 42 3.85 -2.77 12.84
C VAL A 42 3.91 -3.83 13.94
N ALA A 43 3.51 -5.07 13.64
CA ALA A 43 3.55 -6.17 14.61
C ALA A 43 4.97 -6.55 15.03
N LEU A 44 5.99 -6.25 14.23
CA LEU A 44 7.39 -6.49 14.58
C LEU A 44 7.88 -5.49 15.62
N VAL A 45 7.37 -4.27 15.59
CA VAL A 45 7.73 -3.19 16.51
C VAL A 45 6.79 -3.18 17.72
N TYR A 46 5.53 -3.49 17.52
CA TYR A 46 4.49 -3.50 18.54
C TYR A 46 3.72 -4.83 18.49
N PRO A 47 4.27 -5.91 19.09
CA PRO A 47 3.71 -7.27 18.96
C PRO A 47 2.26 -7.43 19.42
N GLU A 48 1.79 -6.58 20.32
CA GLU A 48 0.41 -6.61 20.80
C GLU A 48 -0.63 -6.35 19.70
N MET A 49 -0.21 -5.74 18.59
CA MET A 49 -1.05 -5.47 17.45
C MET A 49 -1.13 -6.61 16.43
N LYS A 50 -0.40 -7.70 16.67
CA LYS A 50 -0.42 -8.84 15.76
C LYS A 50 -1.82 -9.41 15.62
N GLY A 51 -2.29 -9.52 14.38
CA GLY A 51 -3.64 -10.03 14.07
C GLY A 51 -4.76 -9.03 14.25
N LYS A 52 -4.48 -7.82 14.74
CA LYS A 52 -5.48 -6.76 14.98
C LYS A 52 -5.45 -5.67 13.91
N LEU A 53 -4.47 -5.70 13.03
CA LEU A 53 -4.23 -4.64 12.05
C LEU A 53 -4.16 -5.23 10.65
N THR A 54 -4.83 -4.59 9.71
CA THR A 54 -4.72 -4.91 8.30
C THR A 54 -4.53 -3.63 7.48
N GLY A 55 -4.07 -3.78 6.26
CA GLY A 55 -3.85 -2.61 5.42
C GLY A 55 -3.74 -2.93 3.94
N ILE A 56 -4.01 -1.92 3.16
CA ILE A 56 -3.81 -1.94 1.70
C ILE A 56 -3.07 -0.67 1.29
N ALA A 57 -2.48 -0.70 0.11
CA ALA A 57 -1.88 0.48 -0.50
C ALA A 57 -2.63 0.84 -1.77
N MET A 58 -2.84 2.14 -1.95
CA MET A 58 -3.35 2.71 -3.20
C MET A 58 -2.19 3.48 -3.83
N ARG A 59 -1.61 2.92 -4.88
CA ARG A 59 -0.53 3.57 -5.62
C ARG A 59 -1.15 4.61 -6.55
N VAL A 60 -0.67 5.85 -6.48
CA VAL A 60 -1.25 6.98 -7.21
C VAL A 60 -0.19 7.60 -8.14
N PRO A 61 -0.62 8.35 -9.18
CA PRO A 61 0.32 8.93 -10.15
C PRO A 61 1.10 10.13 -9.60
N THR A 62 1.83 9.92 -8.50
CA THR A 62 2.73 10.92 -7.91
C THR A 62 4.12 10.31 -7.74
N PRO A 63 5.19 11.08 -8.03
CA PRO A 63 6.54 10.52 -7.99
C PRO A 63 7.12 10.31 -6.59
N ASN A 64 6.54 10.94 -5.58
CA ASN A 64 7.07 10.85 -4.22
C ASN A 64 5.97 11.00 -3.17
N VAL A 65 6.33 10.75 -1.93
CA VAL A 65 5.57 10.83 -0.69
C VAL A 65 4.41 9.84 -0.57
N SER A 66 3.80 9.82 0.58
CA SER A 66 2.62 9.02 0.86
C SER A 66 1.80 9.66 1.96
N ALA A 67 0.52 9.29 2.02
CA ALA A 67 -0.38 9.63 3.11
C ALA A 67 -0.95 8.34 3.69
N VAL A 68 -1.21 8.32 4.97
CA VAL A 68 -1.83 7.17 5.65
C VAL A 68 -3.17 7.59 6.20
N ASP A 69 -4.20 6.85 5.82
CA ASP A 69 -5.54 6.95 6.40
C ASP A 69 -5.69 5.77 7.37
N PHE A 70 -5.81 6.08 8.65
CA PHE A 70 -5.85 5.08 9.70
C PHE A 70 -7.16 5.20 10.48
N VAL A 71 -7.96 4.14 10.40
CA VAL A 71 -9.24 4.03 11.12
C VAL A 71 -9.15 2.87 12.10
N PHE A 72 -9.57 3.09 13.33
CA PHE A 72 -9.52 2.06 14.37
C PHE A 72 -10.67 2.23 15.36
N GLU A 73 -10.98 1.16 16.05
CA GLU A 73 -11.90 1.18 17.18
C GLU A 73 -11.10 1.09 18.48
N SER A 74 -11.51 1.86 19.46
CA SER A 74 -10.90 1.86 20.79
C SER A 74 -11.95 1.62 21.86
N SER A 75 -11.56 0.89 22.91
CA SER A 75 -12.41 0.69 24.08
C SER A 75 -12.35 1.86 25.08
N LYS A 76 -11.57 2.87 24.77
CA LYS A 76 -11.38 4.04 25.65
C LYS A 76 -11.71 5.34 24.93
#